data_cbb1aa3a7a1eade9883230b6a9b333fc
#
_entry.id   cbb1aa3a7a1eade9883230b6a9b333fc
#
_cell.length_a   1.000
_cell.length_b   1.000
_cell.length_c   1.000
_cell.angle_alpha   90.00
_cell.angle_beta   90.00
_cell.angle_gamma   90.00
#
_symmetry.space_group_name_H-M   'P 1'
#
loop_
_entity.id
_entity.type
_entity.pdbx_description
1 polymer ?
#
loop_
_entity_poly.entity_id
_entity_poly.type
_entity_poly.pdbx_seq_one_letter_code
_entity_poly.pdbx_strand_id
1 'polypeptide(L)'
;MKNRIIIGLGLLLAFVILACLDISWINFILFALLLCVCVSESLKFYSIENRALVLLSLVFFTFLPFMNAFYVIFLMLAIIAGALALIQHKEPKIILPFLYPVAPIFLMFGLLKDQGMSALVWLVLCIVASDSAAFFGGRFAKAKNKAHALCPSSPNKSIEGAL
;
A
#
# COMPACT_ATOMS: atom_id res chain seq x y z
N MET A 1 19.02 -6.62 -14.46
CA MET A 1 17.79 -6.06 -15.03
C MET A 1 16.78 -7.13 -15.44
N LYS A 2 17.19 -8.23 -16.09
CA LYS A 2 16.27 -9.31 -16.54
C LYS A 2 15.36 -9.88 -15.45
N ASN A 3 15.89 -10.21 -14.26
CA ASN A 3 15.09 -10.77 -13.16
C ASN A 3 13.98 -9.84 -12.66
N ARG A 4 14.21 -8.52 -12.63
CA ARG A 4 13.17 -7.55 -12.23
C ARG A 4 12.02 -7.47 -13.23
N ILE A 5 12.34 -7.56 -14.52
CA ILE A 5 11.34 -7.54 -15.60
C ILE A 5 10.50 -8.82 -15.54
N ILE A 6 11.14 -9.99 -15.34
CA ILE A 6 10.45 -11.29 -15.24
C ILE A 6 9.50 -11.31 -14.04
N ILE A 7 9.96 -10.86 -12.87
CA ILE A 7 9.14 -10.78 -11.65
C ILE A 7 7.97 -9.80 -11.85
N GLY A 8 8.24 -8.62 -12.43
CA GLY A 8 7.20 -7.63 -12.71
C GLY A 8 6.14 -8.13 -13.67
N LEU A 9 6.56 -8.84 -14.74
CA LEU A 9 5.63 -9.44 -15.70
C LEU A 9 4.81 -10.58 -15.09
N GLY A 10 5.43 -11.39 -14.21
CA GLY A 10 4.74 -12.44 -13.47
C GLY A 10 3.68 -11.89 -12.51
N LEU A 11 3.99 -10.81 -11.79
CA LEU A 11 3.04 -10.13 -10.91
C LEU A 11 1.88 -9.50 -11.69
N LEU A 12 2.19 -8.87 -12.83
CA LEU A 12 1.16 -8.30 -13.69
C LEU A 12 0.23 -9.38 -14.26
N LEU A 13 0.76 -10.49 -14.69
CA LEU A 13 -0.01 -11.62 -15.20
C LEU A 13 -0.90 -12.23 -14.11
N ALA A 14 -0.35 -12.40 -12.89
CA ALA A 14 -1.13 -12.85 -11.73
C ALA A 14 -2.27 -11.87 -11.40
N PHE A 15 -2.02 -10.57 -11.45
CA PHE A 15 -3.05 -9.55 -11.22
C PHE A 15 -4.14 -9.59 -12.29
N VAL A 16 -3.78 -9.75 -13.58
CA VAL A 16 -4.76 -9.87 -14.68
C VAL A 16 -5.63 -11.12 -14.51
N ILE A 17 -5.04 -12.27 -14.14
CA ILE A 17 -5.80 -13.50 -13.88
C ILE A 17 -6.79 -13.28 -12.73
N LEU A 18 -6.36 -12.66 -11.63
CA LEU A 18 -7.22 -12.35 -10.49
C LEU A 18 -8.35 -11.38 -10.87
N ALA A 19 -8.04 -10.37 -11.70
CA ALA A 19 -9.03 -9.42 -12.19
C ALA A 19 -10.08 -10.09 -13.12
N CYS A 20 -9.67 -11.07 -13.91
CA CYS A 20 -10.59 -11.83 -14.77
C CYS A 20 -11.48 -12.80 -13.99
N LEU A 21 -10.98 -13.39 -12.91
CA LEU A 21 -11.74 -14.34 -12.10
C LEU A 21 -12.77 -13.63 -11.21
N ASP A 22 -12.45 -12.44 -10.71
CA ASP A 22 -13.26 -11.57 -9.82
C ASP A 22 -14.09 -12.32 -8.77
N ILE A 23 -13.47 -13.30 -8.10
CA ILE A 23 -14.09 -14.08 -7.05
C ILE A 23 -13.88 -13.39 -5.71
N SER A 24 -14.96 -12.90 -5.08
CA SER A 24 -14.91 -12.10 -3.85
C SER A 24 -14.11 -12.75 -2.71
N TRP A 25 -14.23 -14.06 -2.52
CA TRP A 25 -13.48 -14.80 -1.48
C TRP A 25 -11.98 -14.85 -1.77
N ILE A 26 -11.60 -15.03 -3.03
CA ILE A 26 -10.19 -15.04 -3.45
C ILE A 26 -9.59 -13.66 -3.23
N ASN A 27 -10.30 -12.61 -3.63
CA ASN A 27 -9.90 -11.23 -3.44
C ASN A 27 -9.72 -10.91 -1.95
N PHE A 28 -10.66 -11.33 -1.09
CA PHE A 28 -10.56 -11.13 0.36
C PHE A 28 -9.32 -11.80 0.94
N ILE A 29 -9.07 -13.06 0.62
CA ILE A 29 -7.89 -13.81 1.10
C ILE A 29 -6.61 -13.16 0.61
N LEU A 30 -6.56 -12.74 -0.65
CA LEU A 30 -5.39 -12.08 -1.23
C LEU A 30 -5.07 -10.75 -0.55
N PHE A 31 -6.08 -9.92 -0.28
CA PHE A 31 -5.89 -8.67 0.45
C PHE A 31 -5.48 -8.92 1.90
N ALA A 32 -6.00 -9.97 2.56
CA ALA A 32 -5.57 -10.38 3.90
C ALA A 32 -4.10 -10.80 3.93
N LEU A 33 -3.64 -11.59 2.95
CA LEU A 33 -2.24 -11.99 2.80
C LEU A 33 -1.34 -10.77 2.54
N LEU A 34 -1.74 -9.90 1.61
CA LEU A 34 -1.03 -8.66 1.32
C LEU A 34 -0.90 -7.80 2.58
N LEU A 35 -1.98 -7.66 3.35
CA LEU A 35 -1.99 -6.94 4.61
C LEU A 35 -0.98 -7.53 5.62
N CYS A 36 -0.98 -8.85 5.80
CA CYS A 36 -0.02 -9.53 6.69
C CYS A 36 1.43 -9.25 6.32
N VAL A 37 1.77 -9.35 5.03
CA VAL A 37 3.12 -9.11 4.54
C VAL A 37 3.52 -7.65 4.75
N CYS A 38 2.69 -6.72 4.28
CA CYS A 38 2.98 -5.29 4.35
C CYS A 38 3.08 -4.78 5.80
N VAL A 39 2.20 -5.23 6.69
CA VAL A 39 2.26 -4.85 8.11
C VAL A 39 3.50 -5.43 8.78
N SER A 40 3.84 -6.70 8.52
CA SER A 40 5.04 -7.32 9.09
C SER A 40 6.33 -6.64 8.64
N GLU A 41 6.40 -6.19 7.39
CA GLU A 41 7.54 -5.42 6.89
C GLU A 41 7.57 -4.01 7.48
N SER A 42 6.42 -3.36 7.59
CA SER A 42 6.30 -2.04 8.20
C SER A 42 6.73 -2.05 9.67
N LEU A 43 6.33 -3.07 10.44
CA LEU A 43 6.75 -3.24 11.83
C LEU A 43 8.28 -3.37 11.95
N LYS A 44 8.91 -4.13 11.06
CA LYS A 44 10.38 -4.23 11.02
C LYS A 44 11.02 -2.87 10.69
N PHE A 45 10.46 -2.15 9.72
CA PHE A 45 10.97 -0.84 9.32
C PHE A 45 10.93 0.19 10.48
N TYR A 46 9.86 0.18 11.27
CA TYR A 46 9.73 1.06 12.44
C TYR A 46 10.36 0.49 13.71
N SER A 47 11.03 -0.67 13.64
CA SER A 47 11.64 -1.36 14.79
C SER A 47 10.64 -1.63 15.92
N ILE A 48 9.44 -2.10 15.55
CA ILE A 48 8.36 -2.45 16.48
C ILE A 48 8.28 -3.97 16.57
N GLU A 49 8.60 -4.54 17.72
CA GLU A 49 8.66 -6.00 17.91
C GLU A 49 7.30 -6.66 18.27
N ASN A 50 6.20 -5.91 18.18
CA ASN A 50 4.89 -6.41 18.61
C ASN A 50 4.09 -7.02 17.46
N ARG A 51 4.17 -8.35 17.31
CA ARG A 51 3.40 -9.10 16.29
C ARG A 51 1.88 -9.08 16.51
N ALA A 52 1.40 -8.75 17.71
CA ALA A 52 -0.04 -8.63 17.96
C ALA A 52 -0.70 -7.53 17.11
N LEU A 53 0.09 -6.53 16.64
CA LEU A 53 -0.40 -5.48 15.76
C LEU A 53 -0.80 -6.00 14.37
N VAL A 54 -0.19 -7.10 13.90
CA VAL A 54 -0.60 -7.79 12.66
C VAL A 54 -1.97 -8.43 12.87
N LEU A 55 -2.17 -9.12 14.00
CA LEU A 55 -3.46 -9.72 14.33
C LEU A 55 -4.54 -8.65 14.49
N LEU A 56 -4.21 -7.53 15.12
CA LEU A 56 -5.14 -6.41 15.28
C LEU A 56 -5.58 -5.85 13.92
N SER A 57 -4.65 -5.65 12.99
CA SER A 57 -4.98 -5.18 11.64
C SER A 57 -5.86 -6.17 10.87
N LEU A 58 -5.64 -7.49 11.04
CA LEU A 58 -6.49 -8.53 10.46
C LEU A 58 -7.90 -8.53 11.05
N VAL A 59 -8.02 -8.35 12.36
CA VAL A 59 -9.34 -8.24 13.02
C VAL A 59 -10.12 -7.06 12.42
N PHE A 60 -9.51 -5.88 12.28
CA PHE A 60 -10.18 -4.76 11.63
C PHE A 60 -10.51 -5.02 10.16
N PHE A 61 -9.65 -5.76 9.45
CA PHE A 61 -9.90 -6.14 8.06
C PHE A 61 -11.17 -6.99 7.90
N THR A 62 -11.49 -7.88 8.87
CA THR A 62 -12.70 -8.71 8.81
C THR A 62 -14.01 -7.90 8.89
N PHE A 63 -13.97 -6.65 9.33
CA PHE A 63 -15.14 -5.77 9.35
C PHE A 63 -15.39 -5.06 8.02
N LEU A 64 -14.41 -4.99 7.12
CA LEU A 64 -14.53 -4.28 5.84
C LEU A 64 -15.66 -4.79 4.92
N PRO A 65 -15.94 -6.10 4.83
CA PRO A 65 -17.07 -6.57 4.04
C PRO A 65 -18.42 -6.02 4.51
N PHE A 66 -18.55 -5.70 5.79
CA PHE A 66 -19.80 -5.29 6.42
C PHE A 66 -19.94 -3.77 6.59
N MET A 67 -18.81 -3.05 6.69
CA MET A 67 -18.77 -1.62 6.96
C MET A 67 -18.04 -0.87 5.85
N ASN A 68 -18.25 0.45 5.79
CA ASN A 68 -17.47 1.30 4.90
C ASN A 68 -16.02 1.42 5.40
N ALA A 69 -15.05 1.37 4.47
CA ALA A 69 -13.62 1.38 4.79
C ALA A 69 -13.21 2.61 5.62
N PHE A 70 -13.79 3.78 5.36
CA PHE A 70 -13.50 5.00 6.13
C PHE A 70 -13.87 4.86 7.60
N TYR A 71 -15.04 4.27 7.91
CA TYR A 71 -15.45 4.07 9.30
C TYR A 71 -14.55 3.08 10.04
N VAL A 72 -14.15 2.00 9.36
CA VAL A 72 -13.24 1.01 9.94
C VAL A 72 -11.86 1.62 10.23
N ILE A 73 -11.31 2.41 9.29
CA ILE A 73 -10.04 3.12 9.48
C ILE A 73 -10.14 4.10 10.63
N PHE A 74 -11.19 4.92 10.66
CA PHE A 74 -11.39 5.90 11.73
C PHE A 74 -11.49 5.23 13.10
N LEU A 75 -12.30 4.17 13.21
CA LEU A 75 -12.48 3.41 14.45
C LEU A 75 -11.16 2.78 14.91
N MET A 76 -10.41 2.18 13.98
CA MET A 76 -9.10 1.59 14.25
C MET A 76 -8.12 2.63 14.79
N LEU A 77 -8.00 3.77 14.11
CA LEU A 77 -7.09 4.84 14.53
C LEU A 77 -7.51 5.44 15.89
N ALA A 78 -8.81 5.61 16.12
CA ALA A 78 -9.34 6.12 17.39
C ALA A 78 -9.03 5.16 18.55
N ILE A 79 -9.20 3.85 18.36
CA ILE A 79 -8.86 2.83 19.38
C ILE A 79 -7.36 2.83 19.67
N ILE A 80 -6.51 2.89 18.63
CA ILE A 80 -5.05 2.90 18.81
C ILE A 80 -4.61 4.19 19.51
N ALA A 81 -5.14 5.35 19.11
CA ALA A 81 -4.83 6.62 19.75
C ALA A 81 -5.29 6.63 21.22
N GLY A 82 -6.49 6.12 21.51
CA GLY A 82 -6.99 5.97 22.88
C GLY A 82 -6.13 5.03 23.74
N ALA A 83 -5.72 3.89 23.15
CA ALA A 83 -4.82 2.96 23.84
C ALA A 83 -3.44 3.58 24.14
N LEU A 84 -2.90 4.39 23.21
CA LEU A 84 -1.64 5.10 23.41
C LEU A 84 -1.76 6.19 24.49
N ALA A 85 -2.90 6.88 24.57
CA ALA A 85 -3.14 7.87 25.61
C ALA A 85 -3.23 7.25 27.00
N LEU A 86 -3.75 6.02 27.11
CA LEU A 86 -3.84 5.29 28.38
C LEU A 86 -2.51 4.67 28.81
N ILE A 87 -1.68 4.24 27.85
CA ILE A 87 -0.40 3.56 28.12
C ILE A 87 0.74 4.56 27.97
N GLN A 88 1.02 5.33 29.05
CA GLN A 88 1.98 6.44 29.09
C GLN A 88 3.43 6.13 28.65
N HIS A 89 3.80 4.85 28.48
CA HIS A 89 5.17 4.44 28.12
C HIS A 89 5.34 3.93 26.70
N LYS A 90 4.31 4.00 25.83
CA LYS A 90 4.43 3.54 24.43
C LYS A 90 4.70 4.71 23.49
N GLU A 91 5.63 4.47 22.57
CA GLU A 91 6.03 5.46 21.58
C GLU A 91 4.92 5.68 20.52
N PRO A 92 4.64 6.94 20.16
CA PRO A 92 3.61 7.27 19.13
C PRO A 92 3.85 6.61 17.77
N LYS A 93 5.10 6.16 17.49
CA LYS A 93 5.45 5.46 16.23
C LYS A 93 4.61 4.22 15.94
N ILE A 94 3.92 3.65 16.97
CA ILE A 94 3.02 2.50 16.80
C ILE A 94 1.84 2.82 15.85
N ILE A 95 1.46 4.09 15.70
CA ILE A 95 0.39 4.50 14.78
C ILE A 95 0.83 4.38 13.30
N LEU A 96 2.12 4.52 13.02
CA LEU A 96 2.63 4.60 11.66
C LEU A 96 2.30 3.38 10.77
N PRO A 97 2.41 2.12 11.24
CA PRO A 97 1.99 0.95 10.45
C PRO A 97 0.50 0.95 10.09
N PHE A 98 -0.34 1.57 10.90
CA PHE A 98 -1.78 1.65 10.65
C PHE A 98 -2.13 2.78 9.68
N LEU A 99 -1.38 3.87 9.67
CA LEU A 99 -1.49 4.91 8.64
C LEU A 99 -0.93 4.42 7.30
N TYR A 100 0.20 3.72 7.34
CA TYR A 100 0.83 3.14 6.16
C TYR A 100 1.55 1.84 6.55
N PRO A 101 1.12 0.66 6.09
CA PRO A 101 0.31 0.40 4.88
C PRO A 101 -1.17 0.04 5.12
N VAL A 102 -1.67 -0.04 6.38
CA VAL A 102 -3.01 -0.60 6.65
C VAL A 102 -4.12 0.23 6.00
N ALA A 103 -4.15 1.56 6.23
CA ALA A 103 -5.21 2.41 5.72
C ALA A 103 -5.31 2.40 4.18
N PRO A 104 -4.22 2.50 3.38
CA PRO A 104 -4.30 2.36 1.92
C PRO A 104 -4.85 1.00 1.46
N ILE A 105 -4.46 -0.10 2.11
CA ILE A 105 -4.96 -1.44 1.75
C ILE A 105 -6.46 -1.56 2.04
N PHE A 106 -6.93 -1.00 3.16
CA PHE A 106 -8.35 -0.95 3.50
C PHE A 106 -9.15 -0.14 2.48
N LEU A 107 -8.62 1.01 2.05
CA LEU A 107 -9.25 1.85 1.02
C LEU A 107 -9.29 1.13 -0.34
N MET A 108 -8.22 0.42 -0.72
CA MET A 108 -8.20 -0.37 -1.96
C MET A 108 -9.24 -1.49 -1.91
N PHE A 109 -9.37 -2.19 -0.78
CA PHE A 109 -10.41 -3.21 -0.62
C PHE A 109 -11.82 -2.59 -0.60
N GLY A 110 -12.00 -1.44 0.04
CA GLY A 110 -13.24 -0.67 0.01
C GLY A 110 -13.62 -0.27 -1.41
N LEU A 111 -12.66 0.23 -2.20
CA LEU A 111 -12.87 0.56 -3.61
C LEU A 111 -13.31 -0.66 -4.42
N LEU A 112 -12.63 -1.81 -4.23
CA LEU A 112 -13.02 -3.07 -4.87
C LEU A 112 -14.45 -3.48 -4.51
N LYS A 113 -14.83 -3.38 -3.23
CA LYS A 113 -16.16 -3.75 -2.75
C LYS A 113 -17.25 -2.82 -3.29
N ASP A 114 -17.01 -1.50 -3.26
CA ASP A 114 -18.05 -0.50 -3.53
C ASP A 114 -18.19 -0.18 -5.03
N GLN A 115 -17.09 -0.23 -5.78
CA GLN A 115 -17.01 0.13 -7.21
C GLN A 115 -16.66 -1.05 -8.14
N GLY A 116 -16.32 -2.20 -7.54
CA GLY A 116 -15.97 -3.42 -8.28
C GLY A 116 -14.53 -3.46 -8.79
N MET A 117 -14.20 -4.58 -9.44
CA MET A 117 -12.86 -4.88 -9.92
C MET A 117 -12.35 -3.88 -10.99
N SER A 118 -13.24 -3.34 -11.80
CA SER A 118 -12.89 -2.36 -12.83
C SER A 118 -12.25 -1.10 -12.25
N ALA A 119 -12.78 -0.58 -11.13
CA ALA A 119 -12.23 0.58 -10.45
C ALA A 119 -10.84 0.29 -9.86
N LEU A 120 -10.64 -0.90 -9.29
CA LEU A 120 -9.33 -1.33 -8.79
C LEU A 120 -8.30 -1.46 -9.92
N VAL A 121 -8.70 -2.03 -11.06
CA VAL A 121 -7.86 -2.14 -12.26
C VAL A 121 -7.46 -0.74 -12.75
N TRP A 122 -8.40 0.20 -12.83
CA TRP A 122 -8.11 1.59 -13.20
C TRP A 122 -7.12 2.25 -12.25
N LEU A 123 -7.31 2.08 -10.93
CA LEU A 123 -6.39 2.61 -9.94
C LEU A 123 -4.97 2.07 -10.15
N VAL A 124 -4.83 0.76 -10.31
CA VAL A 124 -3.52 0.12 -10.53
C VAL A 124 -2.90 0.59 -11.85
N LEU A 125 -3.67 0.71 -12.92
CA LEU A 125 -3.19 1.23 -14.21
C LEU A 125 -2.69 2.67 -14.07
N CYS A 126 -3.41 3.53 -13.38
CA CYS A 126 -2.96 4.92 -13.13
C CYS A 126 -1.64 4.96 -12.36
N ILE A 127 -1.48 4.13 -11.31
CA ILE A 127 -0.24 4.05 -10.54
C ILE A 127 0.92 3.59 -11.41
N VAL A 128 0.72 2.48 -12.15
CA VAL A 128 1.76 1.91 -13.03
C VAL A 128 2.13 2.89 -14.15
N ALA A 129 1.15 3.57 -14.75
CA ALA A 129 1.39 4.58 -15.78
C ALA A 129 2.19 5.77 -15.22
N SER A 130 1.81 6.27 -14.04
CA SER A 130 2.51 7.37 -13.37
C SER A 130 3.96 6.99 -13.04
N ASP A 131 4.20 5.83 -12.42
CA ASP A 131 5.54 5.36 -12.10
C ASP A 131 6.40 5.14 -13.35
N SER A 132 5.80 4.60 -14.41
CA SER A 132 6.49 4.40 -15.68
C SER A 132 6.84 5.73 -16.33
N ALA A 133 5.92 6.69 -16.36
CA ALA A 133 6.16 8.02 -16.90
C ALA A 133 7.27 8.75 -16.12
N ALA A 134 7.23 8.68 -14.79
CA ALA A 134 8.25 9.25 -13.91
C ALA A 134 9.64 8.62 -14.18
N PHE A 135 9.69 7.30 -14.35
CA PHE A 135 10.95 6.60 -14.65
C PHE A 135 11.52 7.00 -16.02
N PHE A 136 10.69 6.98 -17.07
CA PHE A 136 11.16 7.35 -18.43
C PHE A 136 11.48 8.83 -18.53
N GLY A 137 10.65 9.71 -17.95
CA GLY A 137 10.90 11.16 -17.91
C GLY A 137 12.22 11.49 -17.22
N GLY A 138 12.47 10.93 -16.03
CA GLY A 138 13.72 11.11 -15.32
C GLY A 138 14.95 10.57 -16.08
N ARG A 139 14.81 9.44 -16.77
CA ARG A 139 15.89 8.87 -17.59
C ARG A 139 16.19 9.74 -18.82
N PHE A 140 15.15 10.25 -19.47
CA PHE A 140 15.29 11.15 -20.62
C PHE A 140 15.94 12.47 -20.24
N ALA A 141 15.55 13.07 -19.11
CA ALA A 141 16.14 14.29 -18.58
C ALA A 141 17.63 14.09 -18.24
N LYS A 142 17.99 12.94 -17.61
CA LYS A 142 19.40 12.59 -17.35
C LYS A 142 20.22 12.46 -18.63
N ALA A 143 19.68 11.83 -19.67
CA ALA A 143 20.35 11.72 -20.97
C ALA A 143 20.61 13.06 -21.65
N LYS A 144 19.81 14.08 -21.34
CA LYS A 144 19.98 15.46 -21.86
C LYS A 144 20.76 16.39 -20.92
N ASN A 145 21.38 15.88 -19.84
CA ASN A 145 22.06 16.66 -18.79
C ASN A 145 21.19 17.78 -18.18
N LYS A 146 19.86 17.61 -18.14
CA LYS A 146 18.89 18.56 -17.59
C LYS A 146 18.24 18.06 -16.31
N ALA A 147 18.74 16.95 -15.73
CA ALA A 147 18.15 16.36 -14.54
C ALA A 147 18.59 17.10 -13.28
N HIS A 148 17.63 17.61 -12.52
CA HIS A 148 17.86 18.19 -11.20
C HIS A 148 17.42 17.20 -10.13
N ALA A 149 18.21 17.00 -9.08
CA ALA A 149 17.85 16.09 -7.98
C ALA A 149 16.59 16.60 -7.27
N LEU A 150 15.62 15.70 -7.06
CA LEU A 150 14.35 16.04 -6.43
C LEU A 150 14.52 16.40 -4.94
N CYS A 151 15.34 15.64 -4.22
CA CYS A 151 15.65 15.91 -2.83
C CYS A 151 16.97 15.24 -2.42
N PRO A 152 17.64 15.71 -1.35
CA PRO A 152 18.90 15.13 -0.85
C PRO A 152 18.76 13.66 -0.45
N SER A 153 17.60 13.26 0.06
CA SER A 153 17.33 11.88 0.50
C SER A 153 17.19 10.89 -0.66
N SER A 154 16.97 11.36 -1.89
CA SER A 154 16.81 10.51 -3.07
C SER A 154 17.49 11.11 -4.30
N PRO A 155 18.83 11.12 -4.36
CA PRO A 155 19.60 11.78 -5.43
C PRO A 155 19.37 11.15 -6.82
N ASN A 156 18.80 9.95 -6.87
CA ASN A 156 18.49 9.25 -8.11
C ASN A 156 17.15 9.67 -8.75
N LYS A 157 16.27 10.33 -7.99
CA LYS A 157 15.01 10.87 -8.52
C LYS A 157 15.25 12.29 -9.03
N SER A 158 14.70 12.60 -10.20
CA SER A 158 14.78 13.95 -10.79
C SER A 158 13.44 14.67 -10.72
N ILE A 159 13.49 16.00 -10.63
CA ILE A 159 12.30 16.87 -10.64
C ILE A 159 11.51 16.65 -11.93
N GLU A 160 12.20 16.53 -13.06
CA GLU A 160 11.60 16.31 -14.39
C GLU A 160 10.94 14.94 -14.55
N GLY A 161 11.29 13.99 -13.69
CA GLY A 161 10.60 12.69 -13.62
C GLY A 161 9.40 12.68 -12.66
N ALA A 162 9.24 13.74 -11.85
CA ALA A 162 8.13 13.87 -10.89
C ALA A 162 7.00 14.77 -11.41
N LEU A 163 7.28 15.57 -12.45
CA LEU A 163 6.31 16.39 -13.19
C LEU A 163 5.71 15.61 -14.36
#